data_817a5b3c168b5328b621a98ad45decb5
#
_entry.id   817a5b3c168b5328b621a98ad45decb5
#
_cell.length_a   1.000
_cell.length_b   1.000
_cell.length_c   1.000
_cell.angle_alpha   90.00
_cell.angle_beta   90.00
_cell.angle_gamma   90.00
#
_symmetry.space_group_name_H-M   'P 1'
#
loop_
_entity.id
_entity.type
_entity.pdbx_description
1 polymer ?
#
loop_
_entity_poly.entity_id
_entity_poly.type
_entity_poly.pdbx_seq_one_letter_code
_entity_poly.pdbx_strand_id
1 'polypeptide(L)'
;SKLKSNYVSKNYGDKYFKMEDAKLIGYIREDIKSKKKKGEIADKEYYILLASLLYSFDKSANTVGHYEAYIKGKEIRTDFTFGLIEPIDLQGKNISIYREDANKLAKSIKADIAFVDPPYNSRQYSRFYHVMETITKWDKPSLTGTAMKPPEENMSDYCRSAAPKTFEDLVKHLDVKYIVVTYNNCLLYTS
;
A
#
# COMPACT_ATOMS: atom_id res chain seq x y z
N SER A 1 20.07 -24.29 0.56
CA SER A 1 20.87 -23.41 -0.32
C SER A 1 20.62 -21.95 0.07
N LYS A 2 21.68 -21.15 0.19
CA LYS A 2 21.52 -19.70 0.47
C LYS A 2 20.80 -19.03 -0.71
N LEU A 3 19.71 -18.31 -0.43
CA LEU A 3 19.01 -17.51 -1.44
C LEU A 3 19.92 -16.44 -2.05
N LYS A 4 19.82 -16.26 -3.36
CA LYS A 4 20.59 -15.22 -4.07
C LYS A 4 20.03 -13.82 -3.75
N SER A 5 20.92 -12.82 -3.84
CA SER A 5 20.53 -11.41 -3.74
C SER A 5 19.54 -11.04 -4.85
N ASN A 6 18.52 -10.25 -4.52
CA ASN A 6 17.47 -9.82 -5.42
C ASN A 6 17.13 -8.35 -5.19
N TYR A 7 16.12 -7.83 -5.90
CA TYR A 7 15.72 -6.42 -5.82
C TYR A 7 15.37 -5.98 -4.39
N VAL A 8 14.60 -6.79 -3.65
CA VAL A 8 14.18 -6.46 -2.27
C VAL A 8 15.41 -6.42 -1.34
N SER A 9 16.27 -7.44 -1.39
CA SER A 9 17.45 -7.51 -0.52
C SER A 9 18.46 -6.41 -0.81
N LYS A 10 18.63 -6.00 -2.07
CA LYS A 10 19.56 -4.93 -2.46
C LYS A 10 19.11 -3.54 -1.97
N ASN A 11 17.80 -3.29 -1.96
CA ASN A 11 17.26 -1.98 -1.66
C ASN A 11 16.78 -1.84 -0.21
N TYR A 12 16.15 -2.88 0.33
CA TYR A 12 15.45 -2.84 1.63
C TYR A 12 16.08 -3.72 2.70
N GLY A 13 17.06 -4.59 2.32
CA GLY A 13 17.81 -5.41 3.26
C GLY A 13 18.62 -4.56 4.24
N ASP A 14 18.66 -4.98 5.50
CA ASP A 14 19.29 -4.30 6.65
C ASP A 14 18.85 -2.84 6.86
N LYS A 15 17.68 -2.50 6.29
CA LYS A 15 16.98 -1.23 6.51
C LYS A 15 15.57 -1.52 7.06
N TYR A 16 14.68 -1.98 6.19
CA TYR A 16 13.31 -2.34 6.52
C TYR A 16 13.17 -3.80 6.96
N PHE A 17 14.01 -4.68 6.45
CA PHE A 17 13.99 -6.12 6.73
C PHE A 17 15.40 -6.62 7.00
N LYS A 18 15.55 -7.66 7.82
CA LYS A 18 16.80 -8.41 7.88
C LYS A 18 17.19 -8.90 6.49
N MET A 19 18.48 -8.97 6.19
CA MET A 19 18.96 -9.34 4.84
C MET A 19 18.41 -10.68 4.36
N GLU A 20 18.32 -11.69 5.23
CA GLU A 20 17.80 -13.01 4.90
C GLU A 20 16.30 -12.96 4.58
N ASP A 21 15.52 -12.22 5.38
CA ASP A 21 14.10 -12.02 5.17
C ASP A 21 13.84 -11.24 3.87
N ALA A 22 14.63 -10.20 3.59
CA ALA A 22 14.54 -9.45 2.35
C ALA A 22 14.80 -10.32 1.10
N LYS A 23 15.76 -11.26 1.20
CA LYS A 23 15.99 -12.25 0.13
C LYS A 23 14.78 -13.17 -0.06
N LEU A 24 14.19 -13.63 1.04
CA LEU A 24 13.04 -14.53 1.00
C LEU A 24 11.80 -13.82 0.45
N ILE A 25 11.52 -12.61 0.90
CA ILE A 25 10.43 -11.77 0.39
C ILE A 25 10.55 -11.57 -1.13
N GLY A 26 11.73 -11.18 -1.60
CA GLY A 26 11.97 -10.99 -3.03
C GLY A 26 11.88 -12.28 -3.83
N TYR A 27 12.33 -13.40 -3.28
CA TYR A 27 12.20 -14.73 -3.90
C TYR A 27 10.72 -15.13 -4.05
N ILE A 28 9.93 -15.04 -2.98
CA ILE A 28 8.51 -15.36 -3.01
C ILE A 28 7.78 -14.47 -4.02
N ARG A 29 8.08 -13.16 -4.02
CA ARG A 29 7.47 -12.21 -4.97
C ARG A 29 7.74 -12.56 -6.43
N GLU A 30 8.97 -12.97 -6.74
CA GLU A 30 9.37 -13.40 -8.08
C GLU A 30 8.70 -14.73 -8.46
N ASP A 31 8.60 -15.68 -7.53
CA ASP A 31 7.93 -16.97 -7.74
C ASP A 31 6.43 -16.78 -8.04
N ILE A 32 5.73 -15.94 -7.26
CA ILE A 32 4.32 -15.57 -7.52
C ILE A 32 4.17 -14.99 -8.93
N LYS A 33 5.04 -14.06 -9.35
CA LYS A 33 5.01 -13.48 -10.70
C LYS A 33 5.26 -14.53 -11.78
N SER A 34 6.24 -15.42 -11.56
CA SER A 34 6.59 -16.48 -12.48
C SER A 34 5.44 -17.46 -12.68
N LYS A 35 4.82 -17.93 -11.59
CA LYS A 35 3.67 -18.83 -11.62
C LYS A 35 2.49 -18.23 -12.37
N LYS A 36 2.20 -16.94 -12.11
CA LYS A 36 1.15 -16.23 -12.83
C LYS A 36 1.44 -16.12 -14.34
N LYS A 37 2.68 -15.78 -14.70
CA LYS A 37 3.09 -15.67 -16.11
C LYS A 37 2.99 -17.01 -16.85
N LYS A 38 3.25 -18.11 -16.17
CA LYS A 38 3.15 -19.47 -16.74
C LYS A 38 1.73 -20.04 -16.75
N GLY A 39 0.75 -19.34 -16.16
CA GLY A 39 -0.61 -19.83 -16.01
C GLY A 39 -0.78 -20.94 -14.97
N GLU A 40 0.19 -21.12 -14.08
CA GLU A 40 0.17 -22.12 -13.01
C GLU A 40 -0.79 -21.73 -11.86
N ILE A 41 -1.16 -20.45 -11.76
CA ILE A 41 -2.10 -19.91 -10.79
C ILE A 41 -3.12 -18.98 -11.46
N ALA A 42 -4.37 -19.04 -11.00
CA ALA A 42 -5.46 -18.17 -11.45
C ALA A 42 -5.30 -16.73 -10.91
N ASP A 43 -6.09 -15.78 -11.43
CA ASP A 43 -6.06 -14.39 -10.98
C ASP A 43 -6.37 -14.28 -9.48
N LYS A 44 -7.39 -14.98 -9.01
CA LYS A 44 -7.78 -14.98 -7.61
C LYS A 44 -6.64 -15.47 -6.70
N GLU A 45 -5.98 -16.57 -7.08
CA GLU A 45 -4.84 -17.11 -6.33
C GLU A 45 -3.66 -16.16 -6.33
N TYR A 46 -3.37 -15.51 -7.47
CA TYR A 46 -2.33 -14.50 -7.57
C TYR A 46 -2.56 -13.35 -6.59
N TYR A 47 -3.78 -12.81 -6.51
CA TYR A 47 -4.07 -11.71 -5.60
C TYR A 47 -4.07 -12.13 -4.13
N ILE A 48 -4.54 -13.34 -3.82
CA ILE A 48 -4.47 -13.88 -2.45
C ILE A 48 -3.01 -14.05 -2.01
N LEU A 49 -2.17 -14.64 -2.85
CA LEU A 49 -0.74 -14.83 -2.55
C LEU A 49 -0.02 -13.49 -2.40
N LEU A 50 -0.32 -12.51 -3.25
CA LEU A 50 0.27 -11.19 -3.16
C LEU A 50 -0.14 -10.45 -1.89
N ALA A 51 -1.43 -10.43 -1.57
CA ALA A 51 -1.94 -9.85 -0.34
C ALA A 51 -1.36 -10.56 0.91
N SER A 52 -1.25 -11.88 0.87
CA SER A 52 -0.62 -12.69 1.92
C SER A 52 0.85 -12.31 2.14
N LEU A 53 1.58 -12.07 1.04
CA LEU A 53 2.98 -11.64 1.11
C LEU A 53 3.10 -10.25 1.77
N LEU A 54 2.26 -9.29 1.34
CA LEU A 54 2.24 -7.94 1.91
C LEU A 54 1.93 -7.96 3.41
N TYR A 55 0.89 -8.66 3.80
CA TYR A 55 0.47 -8.81 5.19
C TYR A 55 1.53 -9.51 6.06
N SER A 56 2.23 -10.50 5.48
CA SER A 56 3.26 -11.24 6.20
C SER A 56 4.50 -10.40 6.45
N PHE A 57 5.02 -9.67 5.46
CA PHE A 57 6.24 -8.90 5.66
C PHE A 57 6.00 -7.60 6.45
N ASP A 58 4.80 -7.03 6.40
CA ASP A 58 4.48 -5.83 7.17
C ASP A 58 4.66 -6.06 8.68
N LYS A 59 4.33 -7.24 9.16
CA LYS A 59 4.52 -7.63 10.58
C LYS A 59 5.98 -7.66 11.01
N SER A 60 6.90 -7.98 10.10
CA SER A 60 8.34 -8.07 10.37
C SER A 60 9.12 -6.79 10.01
N ALA A 61 8.42 -5.79 9.47
CA ALA A 61 9.07 -4.58 9.00
C ALA A 61 9.63 -3.70 10.13
N ASN A 62 10.86 -3.26 9.99
CA ASN A 62 11.54 -2.35 10.92
C ASN A 62 11.04 -0.91 10.71
N THR A 63 9.80 -0.65 11.11
CA THR A 63 9.10 0.62 10.95
C THR A 63 8.32 1.00 12.21
N VAL A 64 7.74 2.20 12.20
CA VAL A 64 6.81 2.70 13.21
C VAL A 64 5.35 2.69 12.71
N GLY A 65 5.01 1.74 11.84
CA GLY A 65 3.68 1.60 11.24
C GLY A 65 3.54 2.22 9.85
N HIS A 66 4.62 2.79 9.30
CA HIS A 66 4.68 3.28 7.92
C HIS A 66 6.13 3.23 7.38
N TYR A 67 6.29 3.24 6.05
CA TYR A 67 7.58 3.06 5.39
C TYR A 67 8.29 4.37 5.02
N GLU A 68 7.85 5.51 5.51
CA GLU A 68 8.53 6.79 5.22
C GLU A 68 9.95 6.83 5.76
N ALA A 69 10.20 6.12 6.86
CA ALA A 69 11.52 5.89 7.42
C ALA A 69 11.59 4.51 8.11
N TYR A 70 12.77 3.95 8.20
CA TYR A 70 13.08 2.79 9.04
C TYR A 70 13.78 3.22 10.35
N ILE A 71 13.67 2.40 11.38
CA ILE A 71 14.29 2.68 12.69
C ILE A 71 15.79 2.40 12.57
N LYS A 72 16.60 3.42 12.84
CA LYS A 72 18.07 3.31 12.87
C LYS A 72 18.56 2.90 14.26
N GLY A 73 19.71 2.21 14.30
CA GLY A 73 20.35 1.84 15.57
C GLY A 73 19.64 0.73 16.35
N LYS A 74 18.59 0.13 15.81
CA LYS A 74 17.89 -1.02 16.39
C LYS A 74 18.28 -2.28 15.63
N GLU A 75 18.49 -3.37 16.36
CA GLU A 75 18.65 -4.68 15.74
C GLU A 75 17.37 -5.10 15.03
N ILE A 76 17.47 -5.42 13.76
CA ILE A 76 16.35 -5.90 12.95
C ILE A 76 16.17 -7.38 13.23
N ARG A 77 14.99 -7.79 13.70
CA ARG A 77 14.68 -9.17 13.96
C ARG A 77 14.51 -9.95 12.65
N THR A 78 14.92 -11.21 12.66
CA THR A 78 14.63 -12.18 11.60
C THR A 78 13.40 -12.97 12.03
N ASP A 79 12.23 -12.53 11.63
CA ASP A 79 10.95 -13.12 12.03
C ASP A 79 9.91 -13.18 10.90
N PHE A 80 10.34 -12.93 9.66
CA PHE A 80 9.45 -13.05 8.52
C PHE A 80 9.02 -14.51 8.31
N THR A 81 7.72 -14.71 8.40
CA THR A 81 7.07 -15.98 8.07
C THR A 81 5.95 -15.71 7.08
N PHE A 82 6.01 -16.37 5.92
CA PHE A 82 4.93 -16.28 4.94
C PHE A 82 3.72 -17.08 5.42
N GLY A 83 2.57 -16.43 5.56
CA GLY A 83 1.30 -17.06 5.91
C GLY A 83 0.20 -16.65 4.93
N LEU A 84 -0.63 -17.59 4.52
CA LEU A 84 -1.80 -17.27 3.72
C LEU A 84 -2.84 -16.51 4.55
N ILE A 85 -3.39 -15.45 3.98
CA ILE A 85 -4.59 -14.81 4.52
C ILE A 85 -5.82 -15.61 4.14
N GLU A 86 -6.81 -15.64 5.00
CA GLU A 86 -8.12 -16.21 4.70
C GLU A 86 -8.98 -15.14 4.03
N PRO A 87 -9.48 -15.37 2.80
CA PRO A 87 -10.37 -14.44 2.14
C PRO A 87 -11.69 -14.31 2.90
N ILE A 88 -12.22 -13.10 2.96
CA ILE A 88 -13.52 -12.84 3.58
C ILE A 88 -14.62 -13.52 2.75
N ASP A 89 -15.50 -14.27 3.42
CA ASP A 89 -16.73 -14.76 2.82
C ASP A 89 -17.73 -13.60 2.64
N LEU A 90 -18.09 -13.34 1.40
CA LEU A 90 -19.01 -12.25 1.06
C LEU A 90 -20.48 -12.58 1.32
N GLN A 91 -20.81 -13.81 1.67
CA GLN A 91 -22.18 -14.26 1.97
C GLN A 91 -23.21 -13.82 0.91
N GLY A 92 -22.84 -13.94 -0.35
CA GLY A 92 -23.67 -13.53 -1.49
C GLY A 92 -23.76 -12.02 -1.75
N LYS A 93 -23.02 -11.18 -1.03
CA LYS A 93 -22.95 -9.74 -1.28
C LYS A 93 -22.07 -9.44 -2.49
N ASN A 94 -22.48 -8.46 -3.28
CA ASN A 94 -21.68 -7.94 -4.39
C ASN A 94 -20.74 -6.85 -3.88
N ILE A 95 -19.48 -6.94 -4.28
CA ILE A 95 -18.45 -5.91 -4.00
C ILE A 95 -17.87 -5.43 -5.32
N SER A 96 -17.83 -4.12 -5.50
CA SER A 96 -17.10 -3.48 -6.60
C SER A 96 -15.93 -2.70 -6.03
N ILE A 97 -14.74 -2.88 -6.60
CA ILE A 97 -13.51 -2.20 -6.19
C ILE A 97 -13.05 -1.31 -7.32
N TYR A 98 -12.87 -0.03 -7.02
CA TYR A 98 -12.39 0.97 -7.95
C TYR A 98 -11.02 1.49 -7.51
N ARG A 99 -10.14 1.75 -8.47
CA ARG A 99 -8.85 2.40 -8.25
C ARG A 99 -8.74 3.59 -9.18
N GLU A 100 -9.37 4.68 -8.79
CA GLU A 100 -9.40 5.92 -9.55
C GLU A 100 -9.50 7.13 -8.62
N ASP A 101 -9.48 8.32 -9.18
CA ASP A 101 -9.68 9.55 -8.45
C ASP A 101 -11.08 9.57 -7.82
N ALA A 102 -11.14 9.81 -6.50
CA ALA A 102 -12.39 9.74 -5.73
C ALA A 102 -13.42 10.78 -6.19
N ASN A 103 -12.98 11.96 -6.60
CA ASN A 103 -13.86 13.04 -7.09
C ASN A 103 -14.46 12.72 -8.46
N LYS A 104 -13.73 11.96 -9.29
CA LYS A 104 -14.27 11.44 -10.55
C LYS A 104 -15.29 10.32 -10.29
N LEU A 105 -14.93 9.38 -9.41
CA LEU A 105 -15.80 8.25 -9.05
C LEU A 105 -17.11 8.74 -8.44
N ALA A 106 -17.08 9.72 -7.54
CA ALA A 106 -18.26 10.28 -6.87
C ALA A 106 -19.35 10.75 -7.85
N LYS A 107 -18.97 11.19 -9.05
CA LYS A 107 -19.90 11.65 -10.10
C LYS A 107 -20.63 10.51 -10.83
N SER A 108 -20.19 9.28 -10.63
CA SER A 108 -20.70 8.11 -11.36
C SER A 108 -21.32 7.03 -10.48
N ILE A 109 -21.18 7.13 -9.18
CA ILE A 109 -21.74 6.15 -8.23
C ILE A 109 -22.93 6.73 -7.47
N LYS A 110 -23.85 5.82 -7.11
CA LYS A 110 -24.99 6.12 -6.25
C LYS A 110 -25.06 5.10 -5.13
N ALA A 111 -25.34 5.56 -3.91
CA ALA A 111 -25.45 4.69 -2.75
C ALA A 111 -26.41 5.28 -1.71
N ASP A 112 -26.75 4.52 -0.68
CA ASP A 112 -27.48 5.05 0.47
C ASP A 112 -26.54 5.78 1.43
N ILE A 113 -25.33 5.24 1.63
CA ILE A 113 -24.34 5.77 2.58
C ILE A 113 -22.96 5.85 1.88
N ALA A 114 -22.31 6.97 2.00
CA ALA A 114 -20.88 7.12 1.70
C ALA A 114 -20.09 7.21 2.99
N PHE A 115 -19.09 6.35 3.15
CA PHE A 115 -18.07 6.48 4.19
C PHE A 115 -16.82 7.11 3.56
N VAL A 116 -16.46 8.30 4.03
CA VAL A 116 -15.39 9.11 3.45
C VAL A 116 -14.24 9.23 4.45
N ASP A 117 -13.09 8.66 4.11
CA ASP A 117 -11.87 8.66 4.91
C ASP A 117 -10.70 9.22 4.08
N PRO A 118 -10.67 10.54 3.84
CA PRO A 118 -9.64 11.16 3.02
C PRO A 118 -8.34 11.32 3.81
N PRO A 119 -7.19 11.48 3.14
CA PRO A 119 -5.98 11.93 3.80
C PRO A 119 -6.21 13.27 4.52
N TYR A 120 -5.76 13.36 5.75
CA TYR A 120 -5.95 14.54 6.62
C TYR A 120 -4.65 15.29 6.95
N ASN A 121 -3.54 14.94 6.28
CA ASN A 121 -2.25 15.60 6.48
C ASN A 121 -1.50 15.74 5.14
N SER A 122 -0.39 16.48 5.14
CA SER A 122 0.42 16.74 3.94
C SER A 122 1.20 15.52 3.42
N ARG A 123 1.12 14.38 4.10
CA ARG A 123 1.91 13.21 3.75
C ARG A 123 1.19 12.32 2.76
N GLN A 124 1.82 12.11 1.64
CA GLN A 124 1.28 11.31 0.55
C GLN A 124 1.34 9.81 0.86
N TYR A 125 0.25 9.08 0.74
CA TYR A 125 0.21 7.63 0.98
C TYR A 125 1.14 6.85 0.06
N SER A 126 1.31 7.29 -1.17
CA SER A 126 2.30 6.71 -2.09
C SER A 126 3.74 6.83 -1.57
N ARG A 127 4.02 7.79 -0.67
CA ARG A 127 5.32 7.96 0.00
C ARG A 127 5.39 7.20 1.32
N PHE A 128 4.27 7.10 2.04
CA PHE A 128 4.18 6.36 3.30
C PHE A 128 4.33 4.85 3.11
N TYR A 129 3.72 4.31 2.05
CA TYR A 129 3.64 2.87 1.80
C TYR A 129 4.42 2.45 0.56
N HIS A 130 5.46 3.22 0.18
CA HIS A 130 6.23 3.01 -1.05
C HIS A 130 6.86 1.61 -1.16
N VAL A 131 7.30 0.99 -0.05
CA VAL A 131 7.86 -0.36 -0.06
C VAL A 131 6.79 -1.38 -0.46
N MET A 132 5.60 -1.28 0.15
CA MET A 132 4.46 -2.15 -0.19
C MET A 132 4.05 -1.97 -1.64
N GLU A 133 3.93 -0.72 -2.10
CA GLU A 133 3.56 -0.39 -3.48
C GLU A 133 4.59 -0.92 -4.49
N THR A 134 5.89 -0.74 -4.22
CA THR A 134 6.98 -1.23 -5.08
C THR A 134 6.99 -2.76 -5.17
N ILE A 135 6.77 -3.47 -4.05
CA ILE A 135 6.69 -4.93 -4.04
C ILE A 135 5.41 -5.40 -4.75
N THR A 136 4.31 -4.66 -4.62
CA THR A 136 3.04 -4.99 -5.30
C THR A 136 3.17 -4.84 -6.81
N LYS A 137 3.61 -3.70 -7.30
CA LYS A 137 3.74 -3.39 -8.74
C LYS A 137 4.82 -4.24 -9.40
N TRP A 138 5.92 -4.46 -8.69
CA TRP A 138 7.07 -5.24 -9.16
C TRP A 138 7.69 -4.73 -10.46
N ASP A 139 7.62 -3.42 -10.67
CA ASP A 139 8.23 -2.71 -11.79
C ASP A 139 9.72 -2.38 -11.56
N LYS A 140 10.19 -2.58 -10.31
CA LYS A 140 11.60 -2.46 -9.91
C LYS A 140 12.20 -1.08 -10.25
N PRO A 141 11.57 0.04 -9.84
CA PRO A 141 12.07 1.37 -10.14
C PRO A 141 13.43 1.64 -9.49
N SER A 142 14.14 2.62 -9.99
CA SER A 142 15.31 3.17 -9.30
C SER A 142 14.86 3.90 -8.04
N LEU A 143 15.53 3.61 -6.91
CA LEU A 143 15.19 4.15 -5.60
C LEU A 143 16.22 5.18 -5.16
N THR A 144 15.78 6.22 -4.46
CA THR A 144 16.62 7.33 -4.02
C THR A 144 16.44 7.65 -2.53
N GLY A 145 17.42 8.36 -1.99
CA GLY A 145 17.42 8.80 -0.60
C GLY A 145 17.60 7.67 0.42
N THR A 146 17.70 8.04 1.68
CA THR A 146 17.92 7.10 2.80
C THR A 146 16.77 6.10 2.94
N ALA A 147 15.55 6.54 2.72
CA ALA A 147 14.36 5.69 2.82
C ALA A 147 14.08 4.86 1.55
N MET A 148 14.96 4.91 0.54
CA MET A 148 14.84 4.13 -0.69
C MET A 148 13.47 4.34 -1.38
N LYS A 149 13.11 5.62 -1.63
CA LYS A 149 11.83 5.98 -2.24
C LYS A 149 11.91 5.92 -3.78
N PRO A 150 10.86 5.42 -4.46
CA PRO A 150 10.73 5.50 -5.91
C PRO A 150 10.44 6.94 -6.37
N PRO A 151 10.46 7.24 -7.67
CA PRO A 151 9.93 8.50 -8.20
C PRO A 151 8.52 8.78 -7.70
N GLU A 152 8.16 10.06 -7.63
CA GLU A 152 6.83 10.48 -7.17
C GLU A 152 5.76 10.08 -8.18
N GLU A 153 4.67 9.49 -7.67
CA GLU A 153 3.49 9.13 -8.44
C GLU A 153 2.25 9.12 -7.54
N ASN A 154 1.07 9.18 -8.13
CA ASN A 154 -0.22 9.12 -7.42
C ASN A 154 -0.30 10.10 -6.24
N MET A 155 0.13 11.34 -6.48
CA MET A 155 0.11 12.40 -5.47
C MET A 155 -1.31 12.94 -5.34
N SER A 156 -1.85 12.93 -4.12
CA SER A 156 -3.23 13.34 -3.84
C SER A 156 -3.33 14.83 -3.50
N ASP A 157 -4.32 15.50 -4.05
CA ASP A 157 -4.64 16.89 -3.71
C ASP A 157 -5.22 17.02 -2.29
N TYR A 158 -5.75 15.94 -1.72
CA TYR A 158 -6.13 15.90 -0.30
C TYR A 158 -4.94 16.09 0.66
N CYS A 159 -3.71 15.88 0.20
CA CYS A 159 -2.49 16.11 0.98
C CYS A 159 -1.83 17.47 0.68
N ARG A 160 -2.53 18.39 0.02
CA ARG A 160 -2.03 19.70 -0.43
C ARG A 160 -2.94 20.83 0.04
N SER A 161 -2.54 22.06 -0.22
CA SER A 161 -3.37 23.25 0.05
C SER A 161 -4.73 23.26 -0.67
N ALA A 162 -4.87 22.45 -1.72
CA ALA A 162 -6.13 22.24 -2.44
C ALA A 162 -7.15 21.38 -1.67
N ALA A 163 -6.75 20.69 -0.59
CA ALA A 163 -7.60 19.73 0.13
C ALA A 163 -9.02 20.26 0.46
N PRO A 164 -9.22 21.48 0.97
CA PRO A 164 -10.57 21.97 1.28
C PRO A 164 -11.47 22.03 0.05
N LYS A 165 -10.95 22.52 -1.10
CA LYS A 165 -11.71 22.59 -2.35
C LYS A 165 -11.99 21.22 -2.93
N THR A 166 -11.02 20.33 -2.86
CA THR A 166 -11.15 18.93 -3.32
C THR A 166 -12.20 18.20 -2.50
N PHE A 167 -12.21 18.40 -1.18
CA PHE A 167 -13.22 17.78 -0.30
C PHE A 167 -14.62 18.38 -0.54
N GLU A 168 -14.73 19.68 -0.70
CA GLU A 168 -16.00 20.35 -1.05
C GLU A 168 -16.58 19.80 -2.36
N ASP A 169 -15.74 19.64 -3.39
CA ASP A 169 -16.14 19.07 -4.68
C ASP A 169 -16.62 17.63 -4.54
N LEU A 170 -15.93 16.81 -3.74
CA LEU A 170 -16.35 15.43 -3.45
C LEU A 170 -17.76 15.40 -2.85
N VAL A 171 -17.98 16.15 -1.77
CA VAL A 171 -19.26 16.16 -1.05
C VAL A 171 -20.40 16.65 -1.95
N LYS A 172 -20.15 17.67 -2.80
CA LYS A 172 -21.16 18.19 -3.74
C LYS A 172 -21.61 17.19 -4.81
N HIS A 173 -20.75 16.22 -5.16
CA HIS A 173 -21.03 15.29 -6.25
C HIS A 173 -21.43 13.89 -5.77
N LEU A 174 -21.41 13.61 -4.47
CA LEU A 174 -21.90 12.35 -3.92
C LEU A 174 -23.44 12.27 -4.01
N ASP A 175 -23.96 11.32 -4.80
CA ASP A 175 -25.41 10.98 -4.83
C ASP A 175 -25.73 9.94 -3.76
N VAL A 176 -25.85 10.40 -2.51
CA VAL A 176 -26.09 9.53 -1.34
C VAL A 176 -27.07 10.18 -0.36
N LYS A 177 -27.72 9.37 0.48
CA LYS A 177 -28.62 9.86 1.54
C LYS A 177 -27.84 10.35 2.77
N TYR A 178 -26.72 9.65 3.09
CA TYR A 178 -25.91 9.95 4.26
C TYR A 178 -24.42 9.93 3.93
N ILE A 179 -23.69 10.88 4.48
CA ILE A 179 -22.23 10.94 4.40
C ILE A 179 -21.67 10.79 5.83
N VAL A 180 -20.84 9.79 6.05
CA VAL A 180 -20.07 9.61 7.28
C VAL A 180 -18.63 9.97 6.97
N VAL A 181 -18.04 10.89 7.71
CA VAL A 181 -16.67 11.36 7.47
C VAL A 181 -15.82 11.04 8.69
N THR A 182 -14.68 10.40 8.47
CA THR A 182 -13.58 10.36 9.44
C THR A 182 -12.56 11.40 9.05
N TYR A 183 -12.27 12.32 9.95
CA TYR A 183 -11.29 13.37 9.70
C TYR A 183 -10.58 13.75 10.99
N ASN A 184 -9.27 13.96 10.91
CA ASN A 184 -8.49 14.44 12.05
C ASN A 184 -8.07 15.90 11.80
N ASN A 185 -8.26 16.74 12.79
CA ASN A 185 -7.85 18.16 12.76
C ASN A 185 -6.32 18.33 12.94
N CYS A 186 -5.54 17.31 12.65
CA CYS A 186 -4.08 17.32 12.76
C CYS A 186 -3.45 18.09 11.59
N LEU A 187 -3.36 19.41 11.77
CA LEU A 187 -2.30 20.27 11.24
C LEU A 187 -1.96 20.20 9.74
N LEU A 188 -2.92 20.52 8.87
CA LEU A 188 -2.60 21.14 7.58
C LEU A 188 -2.11 22.61 7.74
N TYR A 189 -2.00 23.10 8.96
CA TYR A 189 -1.82 24.54 9.29
C TYR A 189 -0.60 24.86 10.14
N THR A 190 0.45 24.05 10.14
CA THR A 190 1.73 24.47 10.75
C THR A 190 2.84 24.50 9.72
N SER A 191 2.97 25.62 9.10
CA SER A 191 4.21 26.33 8.78
C SER A 191 3.88 27.66 8.10
#